data_5c7e1c35939fe090d4ced1ca947dd557
#
_entry.id   5c7e1c35939fe090d4ced1ca947dd557
#
_cell.length_a   1.000
_cell.length_b   1.000
_cell.length_c   1.000
_cell.angle_alpha   90.00
_cell.angle_beta   90.00
_cell.angle_gamma   90.00
#
_symmetry.space_group_name_H-M   'P 1'
#
loop_
_entity.id
_entity.type
_entity.pdbx_description
1 polymer ?
#
loop_
_entity_poly.entity_id
_entity_poly.type
_entity_poly.pdbx_seq_one_letter_code
_entity_poly.pdbx_strand_id
1 'polypeptide(L)'
;MELSETASVAVQNEDRKVFDDLVNRYHRQAYNVAYRITGNHADAEDLTQDTFLKAYRFFANYNRSMPFDNWLYRIMSNIFVDWLRRRPKAQIRSLDEPIRHEEGETTLDIADTAEGPEAITLSYELDAEMQAALNTLPEDFRLTVILCDIEGLSYEEISEVMGCSIGTVRSRLHRGRKLLREKLRPYFE
;
A
#
# COMPACT_ATOMS: atom_id res chain seq x y z
N MET A 1 -28.85 24.77 25.70
CA MET A 1 -27.42 24.63 25.48
C MET A 1 -26.98 23.17 25.66
N GLU A 2 -27.46 22.43 26.66
CA GLU A 2 -27.14 21.00 26.91
C GLU A 2 -27.59 20.00 25.81
N LEU A 3 -28.70 20.25 25.11
CA LEU A 3 -29.19 19.36 24.04
C LEU A 3 -28.28 19.37 22.77
N SER A 4 -27.54 20.45 22.55
CA SER A 4 -26.59 20.59 21.42
C SER A 4 -25.27 19.84 21.69
N GLU A 5 -24.80 19.80 22.94
CA GLU A 5 -23.58 19.09 23.36
C GLU A 5 -23.79 17.58 23.36
N THR A 6 -24.92 17.11 23.89
CA THR A 6 -25.27 15.69 23.88
C THR A 6 -25.47 15.12 22.48
N ALA A 7 -26.04 15.88 21.56
CA ALA A 7 -26.16 15.48 20.15
C ALA A 7 -24.79 15.44 19.45
N SER A 8 -23.90 16.39 19.74
CA SER A 8 -22.52 16.40 19.18
C SER A 8 -21.68 15.21 19.67
N VAL A 9 -21.78 14.88 20.95
CA VAL A 9 -21.07 13.73 21.55
C VAL A 9 -21.61 12.41 21.01
N ALA A 10 -22.91 12.29 20.78
CA ALA A 10 -23.54 11.09 20.22
C ALA A 10 -23.07 10.86 18.77
N VAL A 11 -23.01 11.90 17.93
CA VAL A 11 -22.51 11.81 16.55
C VAL A 11 -21.01 11.45 16.51
N GLN A 12 -20.21 12.02 17.39
CA GLN A 12 -18.79 11.67 17.51
C GLN A 12 -18.57 10.21 17.93
N ASN A 13 -19.40 9.68 18.83
CA ASN A 13 -19.33 8.29 19.24
C ASN A 13 -19.77 7.31 18.13
N GLU A 14 -20.76 7.70 17.32
CA GLU A 14 -21.22 6.91 16.19
C GLU A 14 -20.16 6.86 15.06
N ASP A 15 -19.61 8.01 14.71
CA ASP A 15 -18.52 8.10 13.72
C ASP A 15 -17.26 7.31 14.17
N ARG A 16 -16.93 7.33 15.46
CA ARG A 16 -15.84 6.54 16.01
C ARG A 16 -16.09 5.04 15.85
N LYS A 17 -17.30 4.58 16.17
CA LYS A 17 -17.67 3.17 16.04
C LYS A 17 -17.60 2.69 14.59
N VAL A 18 -18.12 3.49 13.67
CA VAL A 18 -18.03 3.22 12.23
C VAL A 18 -16.57 3.18 11.78
N PHE A 19 -15.72 4.08 12.27
CA PHE A 19 -14.29 4.08 11.93
C PHE A 19 -13.57 2.86 12.48
N ASP A 20 -13.84 2.46 13.72
CA ASP A 20 -13.26 1.25 14.34
C ASP A 20 -13.61 -0.01 13.54
N ASP A 21 -14.86 -0.13 13.04
CA ASP A 21 -15.28 -1.23 12.17
C ASP A 21 -14.54 -1.21 10.82
N LEU A 22 -14.30 -0.03 10.26
CA LEU A 22 -13.53 0.13 9.03
C LEU A 22 -12.04 -0.22 9.24
N VAL A 23 -11.44 0.17 10.37
CA VAL A 23 -10.08 -0.22 10.72
C VAL A 23 -9.97 -1.75 10.80
N ASN A 24 -10.87 -2.42 11.54
CA ASN A 24 -10.87 -3.87 11.66
C ASN A 24 -10.99 -4.57 10.30
N ARG A 25 -11.80 -4.02 9.39
CA ARG A 25 -12.04 -4.59 8.07
C ARG A 25 -10.85 -4.40 7.12
N TYR A 26 -10.23 -3.21 7.13
CA TYR A 26 -9.25 -2.82 6.11
C TYR A 26 -7.79 -2.85 6.60
N HIS A 27 -7.54 -3.07 7.89
CA HIS A 27 -6.18 -3.03 8.46
C HIS A 27 -5.23 -3.99 7.75
N ARG A 28 -5.63 -5.27 7.59
CA ARG A 28 -4.80 -6.29 6.94
C ARG A 28 -4.50 -5.93 5.48
N GLN A 29 -5.50 -5.47 4.73
CA GLN A 29 -5.34 -5.08 3.34
C GLN A 29 -4.41 -3.85 3.23
N ALA A 30 -4.61 -2.82 4.06
CA ALA A 30 -3.77 -1.64 4.10
C ALA A 30 -2.31 -1.98 4.44
N TYR A 31 -2.08 -2.87 5.41
CA TYR A 31 -0.75 -3.36 5.75
C TYR A 31 -0.09 -4.08 4.58
N ASN A 32 -0.80 -4.97 3.89
CA ASN A 32 -0.26 -5.69 2.73
C ASN A 32 0.14 -4.71 1.61
N VAL A 33 -0.67 -3.70 1.33
CA VAL A 33 -0.34 -2.64 0.37
C VAL A 33 0.87 -1.85 0.82
N ALA A 34 0.93 -1.44 2.09
CA ALA A 34 2.06 -0.73 2.66
C ALA A 34 3.36 -1.56 2.57
N TYR A 35 3.31 -2.87 2.87
CA TYR A 35 4.44 -3.77 2.75
C TYR A 35 4.93 -3.90 1.30
N ARG A 36 4.02 -4.06 0.34
CA ARG A 36 4.38 -4.12 -1.08
C ARG A 36 5.02 -2.82 -1.58
N ILE A 37 4.60 -1.68 -1.04
CA ILE A 37 5.14 -0.37 -1.39
C ILE A 37 6.51 -0.15 -0.76
N THR A 38 6.67 -0.44 0.54
CA THR A 38 7.89 -0.12 1.31
C THR A 38 8.97 -1.18 1.19
N GLY A 39 8.58 -2.45 1.07
CA GLY A 39 9.47 -3.60 0.93
C GLY A 39 10.07 -4.11 2.23
N ASN A 40 9.64 -3.60 3.40
CA ASN A 40 10.05 -4.11 4.71
C ASN A 40 8.94 -3.90 5.76
N HIS A 41 8.95 -4.76 6.78
CA HIS A 41 7.89 -4.80 7.80
C HIS A 41 7.82 -3.53 8.67
N ALA A 42 8.96 -3.00 9.09
CA ALA A 42 8.99 -1.81 9.97
C ALA A 42 8.39 -0.57 9.26
N ASP A 43 8.84 -0.26 8.04
CA ASP A 43 8.27 0.84 7.26
C ASP A 43 6.79 0.59 6.90
N ALA A 44 6.38 -0.69 6.72
CA ALA A 44 4.99 -1.04 6.43
C ALA A 44 4.07 -0.80 7.64
N GLU A 45 4.50 -1.17 8.83
CA GLU A 45 3.78 -0.90 10.08
C GLU A 45 3.62 0.59 10.30
N ASP A 46 4.72 1.36 10.20
CA ASP A 46 4.72 2.80 10.37
C ASP A 46 3.80 3.48 9.35
N LEU A 47 3.90 3.11 8.07
CA LEU A 47 3.06 3.66 7.02
C LEU A 47 1.57 3.36 7.25
N THR A 48 1.27 2.13 7.68
CA THR A 48 -0.10 1.71 7.99
C THR A 48 -0.64 2.50 9.18
N GLN A 49 0.11 2.60 10.26
CA GLN A 49 -0.26 3.36 11.45
C GLN A 49 -0.51 4.83 11.14
N ASP A 50 0.44 5.49 10.46
CA ASP A 50 0.31 6.89 10.04
C ASP A 50 -0.91 7.11 9.15
N THR A 51 -1.20 6.14 8.25
CA THR A 51 -2.35 6.18 7.36
C THR A 51 -3.66 6.17 8.16
N PHE A 52 -3.84 5.24 9.10
CA PHE A 52 -5.06 5.19 9.90
C PHE A 52 -5.18 6.36 10.87
N LEU A 53 -4.08 6.82 11.47
CA LEU A 53 -4.09 8.04 12.30
C LEU A 53 -4.53 9.27 11.50
N LYS A 54 -4.02 9.43 10.29
CA LYS A 54 -4.42 10.53 9.40
C LYS A 54 -5.84 10.36 8.90
N ALA A 55 -6.26 9.14 8.55
CA ALA A 55 -7.63 8.82 8.18
C ALA A 55 -8.61 9.18 9.31
N TYR A 56 -8.32 8.81 10.55
CA TYR A 56 -9.15 9.16 11.70
C TYR A 56 -9.33 10.67 11.86
N ARG A 57 -8.25 11.45 11.75
CA ARG A 57 -8.29 12.92 11.85
C ARG A 57 -9.18 13.57 10.78
N PHE A 58 -9.24 12.98 9.60
CA PHE A 58 -9.99 13.50 8.47
C PHE A 58 -11.29 12.75 8.19
N PHE A 59 -11.70 11.82 9.07
CA PHE A 59 -12.85 10.95 8.84
C PHE A 59 -14.16 11.72 8.67
N ALA A 60 -14.35 12.83 9.38
CA ALA A 60 -15.50 13.71 9.23
C ALA A 60 -15.63 14.31 7.80
N ASN A 61 -14.53 14.38 7.06
CA ASN A 61 -14.48 14.87 5.68
C ASN A 61 -14.52 13.73 4.64
N TYR A 62 -14.62 12.48 5.08
CA TYR A 62 -14.70 11.34 4.16
C TYR A 62 -16.01 11.33 3.42
N ASN A 63 -15.94 11.41 2.08
CA ASN A 63 -17.10 11.28 1.23
C ASN A 63 -17.51 9.81 1.10
N ARG A 64 -18.60 9.41 1.76
CA ARG A 64 -19.11 8.04 1.78
C ARG A 64 -19.60 7.52 0.41
N SER A 65 -19.65 8.36 -0.63
CA SER A 65 -19.92 7.92 -2.00
C SER A 65 -18.68 7.30 -2.68
N MET A 66 -17.50 7.50 -2.11
CA MET A 66 -16.24 6.88 -2.56
C MET A 66 -15.98 5.61 -1.74
N PRO A 67 -15.47 4.51 -2.35
CA PRO A 67 -14.99 3.35 -1.59
C PRO A 67 -13.93 3.76 -0.56
N PHE A 68 -14.03 3.16 0.64
CA PHE A 68 -13.14 3.54 1.75
C PHE A 68 -11.68 3.21 1.48
N ASP A 69 -11.40 2.10 0.82
CA ASP A 69 -10.06 1.68 0.39
C ASP A 69 -9.42 2.70 -0.55
N ASN A 70 -10.14 3.20 -1.55
CA ASN A 70 -9.63 4.24 -2.47
C ASN A 70 -9.24 5.52 -1.70
N TRP A 71 -10.08 5.93 -0.76
CA TRP A 71 -9.78 7.08 0.08
C TRP A 71 -8.58 6.83 1.01
N LEU A 72 -8.49 5.63 1.58
CA LEU A 72 -7.37 5.21 2.43
C LEU A 72 -6.06 5.15 1.64
N TYR A 73 -6.07 4.59 0.42
CA TYR A 73 -4.89 4.54 -0.45
C TYR A 73 -4.42 5.91 -0.90
N ARG A 74 -5.33 6.86 -1.07
CA ARG A 74 -4.96 8.26 -1.32
C ARG A 74 -4.19 8.87 -0.14
N ILE A 75 -4.63 8.60 1.08
CA ILE A 75 -3.93 9.06 2.29
C ILE A 75 -2.56 8.39 2.38
N MET A 76 -2.49 7.07 2.21
CA MET A 76 -1.26 6.28 2.24
C MET A 76 -0.25 6.75 1.19
N SER A 77 -0.69 6.92 -0.05
CA SER A 77 0.17 7.40 -1.15
C SER A 77 0.76 8.77 -0.86
N ASN A 78 -0.03 9.68 -0.30
CA ASN A 78 0.46 11.01 0.07
C ASN A 78 1.51 10.94 1.18
N ILE A 79 1.30 10.10 2.21
CA ILE A 79 2.29 9.89 3.29
C ILE A 79 3.58 9.32 2.71
N PHE A 80 3.46 8.28 1.88
CA PHE A 80 4.61 7.62 1.27
C PHE A 80 5.42 8.57 0.38
N VAL A 81 4.77 9.35 -0.48
CA VAL A 81 5.44 10.36 -1.32
C VAL A 81 6.12 11.43 -0.46
N ASP A 82 5.50 11.85 0.65
CA ASP A 82 6.12 12.80 1.58
C ASP A 82 7.33 12.18 2.29
N TRP A 83 7.30 10.89 2.65
CA TRP A 83 8.46 10.16 3.18
C TRP A 83 9.62 10.13 2.18
N LEU A 84 9.33 9.82 0.90
CA LEU A 84 10.35 9.81 -0.16
C LEU A 84 11.02 11.18 -0.33
N ARG A 85 10.25 12.25 -0.27
CA ARG A 85 10.78 13.62 -0.39
C ARG A 85 11.69 14.00 0.79
N ARG A 86 11.45 13.44 1.96
CA ARG A 86 12.25 13.69 3.17
C ARG A 86 13.50 12.81 3.27
N ARG A 87 13.53 11.67 2.57
CA ARG A 87 14.73 10.82 2.53
C ARG A 87 15.87 11.55 1.80
N PRO A 88 17.10 11.57 2.36
CA PRO A 88 18.25 12.13 1.68
C PRO A 88 18.45 11.45 0.31
N LYS A 89 18.68 12.25 -0.73
CA LYS A 89 18.88 11.75 -2.11
C LYS A 89 20.02 10.72 -2.27
N ALA A 90 20.90 10.62 -1.27
CA ALA A 90 21.98 9.60 -1.24
C ALA A 90 21.50 8.14 -1.16
N GLN A 91 20.20 7.89 -0.88
CA GLN A 91 19.60 6.54 -0.88
C GLN A 91 18.84 6.22 -2.18
N ILE A 92 18.82 7.11 -3.15
CA ILE A 92 18.35 6.77 -4.50
C ILE A 92 19.46 5.95 -5.15
N ARG A 93 19.39 4.63 -4.98
CA ARG A 93 20.30 3.68 -5.66
C ARG A 93 20.24 3.93 -7.15
N SER A 94 21.39 4.27 -7.71
CA SER A 94 21.62 4.25 -9.15
C SER A 94 21.29 2.84 -9.66
N LEU A 95 20.64 2.73 -10.81
CA LEU A 95 20.22 1.48 -11.46
C LEU A 95 21.39 0.52 -11.80
N ASP A 96 22.65 0.88 -11.47
CA ASP A 96 23.88 0.18 -11.83
C ASP A 96 24.63 -0.48 -10.66
N GLU A 97 24.10 -0.46 -9.41
CA GLU A 97 24.77 -1.13 -8.29
C GLU A 97 24.15 -2.49 -7.95
N PRO A 98 24.98 -3.56 -7.82
CA PRO A 98 24.49 -4.90 -7.45
C PRO A 98 23.99 -4.91 -6.00
N ILE A 99 22.77 -5.41 -5.82
CA ILE A 99 22.07 -5.54 -4.54
C ILE A 99 22.80 -6.57 -3.67
N ARG A 100 23.37 -6.16 -2.54
CA ARG A 100 23.76 -7.06 -1.46
C ARG A 100 22.53 -7.33 -0.60
N HIS A 101 22.08 -8.59 -0.60
CA HIS A 101 21.04 -9.08 0.30
C HIS A 101 21.62 -9.19 1.71
N GLU A 102 21.08 -8.44 2.66
CA GLU A 102 21.16 -8.79 4.08
C GLU A 102 20.00 -9.74 4.38
N GLU A 103 20.34 -10.99 4.64
CA GLU A 103 19.42 -12.04 5.07
C GLU A 103 18.89 -11.67 6.47
N GLY A 104 17.62 -11.29 6.52
CA GLY A 104 16.85 -11.21 7.75
C GLY A 104 15.71 -12.23 7.67
N GLU A 105 15.88 -13.37 8.33
CA GLU A 105 14.80 -14.33 8.56
C GLU A 105 13.71 -13.65 9.42
N THR A 106 12.55 -13.46 8.85
CA THR A 106 11.35 -13.11 9.62
C THR A 106 10.21 -14.02 9.19
N THR A 107 9.85 -14.94 10.08
CA THR A 107 8.70 -15.83 9.95
C THR A 107 7.41 -15.01 9.93
N LEU A 108 6.69 -15.09 8.82
CA LEU A 108 5.33 -14.58 8.68
C LEU A 108 4.35 -15.58 9.30
N ASP A 109 3.75 -15.20 10.43
CA ASP A 109 2.57 -15.88 10.96
C ASP A 109 1.34 -15.47 10.15
N ILE A 110 0.97 -16.29 9.16
CA ILE A 110 -0.27 -16.12 8.41
C ILE A 110 -1.27 -17.16 8.91
N ALA A 111 -2.32 -16.68 9.57
CA ALA A 111 -3.45 -17.48 9.98
C ALA A 111 -4.25 -17.99 8.78
N ASP A 112 -4.26 -19.31 8.64
CA ASP A 112 -5.28 -20.21 8.11
C ASP A 112 -6.15 -19.79 6.92
N THR A 113 -5.72 -20.22 5.73
CA THR A 113 -6.62 -20.76 4.70
C THR A 113 -6.09 -22.14 4.35
N ALA A 114 -6.98 -23.16 4.41
CA ALA A 114 -6.64 -24.56 4.30
C ALA A 114 -6.18 -24.97 2.87
N GLU A 115 -4.95 -24.58 2.52
CA GLU A 115 -4.20 -25.15 1.41
C GLU A 115 -3.14 -26.11 1.96
N GLY A 116 -2.86 -27.20 1.24
CA GLY A 116 -1.88 -28.18 1.69
C GLY A 116 -0.46 -27.60 1.83
N PRO A 117 0.42 -28.17 2.64
CA PRO A 117 1.74 -27.60 2.96
C PRO A 117 2.65 -27.31 1.76
N GLU A 118 2.50 -28.03 0.65
CA GLU A 118 3.26 -27.79 -0.59
C GLU A 118 2.77 -26.54 -1.33
N ALA A 119 1.45 -26.30 -1.39
CA ALA A 119 0.88 -25.12 -2.02
C ALA A 119 1.20 -23.84 -1.22
N ILE A 120 1.25 -23.97 0.09
CA ILE A 120 1.62 -22.88 1.01
C ILE A 120 3.10 -22.49 0.77
N THR A 121 4.02 -23.44 0.71
CA THR A 121 5.46 -23.15 0.50
C THR A 121 5.70 -22.49 -0.87
N LEU A 122 5.06 -22.97 -1.94
CA LEU A 122 5.16 -22.39 -3.28
C LEU A 122 4.60 -20.95 -3.32
N SER A 123 3.52 -20.70 -2.60
CA SER A 123 2.90 -19.37 -2.48
C SER A 123 3.83 -18.39 -1.77
N TYR A 124 4.52 -18.81 -0.72
CA TYR A 124 5.49 -17.97 0.01
C TYR A 124 6.73 -17.62 -0.83
N GLU A 125 7.28 -18.60 -1.55
CA GLU A 125 8.42 -18.37 -2.44
C GLU A 125 8.05 -17.38 -3.56
N LEU A 126 6.89 -17.56 -4.19
CA LEU A 126 6.40 -16.66 -5.24
C LEU A 126 6.14 -15.23 -4.71
N ASP A 127 5.64 -15.11 -3.48
CA ASP A 127 5.42 -13.82 -2.84
C ASP A 127 6.74 -13.11 -2.52
N ALA A 128 7.75 -13.82 -2.04
CA ALA A 128 9.07 -13.26 -1.74
C ALA A 128 9.76 -12.75 -3.01
N GLU A 129 9.68 -13.50 -4.10
CA GLU A 129 10.26 -13.14 -5.39
C GLU A 129 9.53 -11.98 -6.07
N MET A 130 8.21 -11.99 -5.98
CA MET A 130 7.39 -10.86 -6.43
C MET A 130 7.75 -9.60 -5.65
N GLN A 131 7.91 -9.70 -4.32
CA GLN A 131 8.31 -8.56 -3.50
C GLN A 131 9.71 -8.07 -3.85
N ALA A 132 10.67 -8.99 -4.07
CA ALA A 132 12.02 -8.64 -4.52
C ALA A 132 11.98 -7.92 -5.88
N ALA A 133 11.18 -8.40 -6.83
CA ALA A 133 10.99 -7.75 -8.13
C ALA A 133 10.36 -6.36 -7.98
N LEU A 134 9.32 -6.21 -7.16
CA LEU A 134 8.70 -4.91 -6.85
C LEU A 134 9.70 -3.93 -6.25
N ASN A 135 10.59 -4.39 -5.37
CA ASN A 135 11.62 -3.54 -4.74
C ASN A 135 12.64 -2.99 -5.73
N THR A 136 12.80 -3.59 -6.90
CA THR A 136 13.67 -3.06 -7.97
C THR A 136 13.06 -1.91 -8.75
N LEU A 137 11.75 -1.70 -8.65
CA LEU A 137 11.06 -0.63 -9.37
C LEU A 137 11.30 0.73 -8.69
N PRO A 138 11.44 1.81 -9.46
CA PRO A 138 11.26 3.16 -8.93
C PRO A 138 9.92 3.26 -8.19
N GLU A 139 9.90 3.99 -7.07
CA GLU A 139 8.77 4.04 -6.13
C GLU A 139 7.45 4.44 -6.80
N ASP A 140 7.49 5.44 -7.70
CA ASP A 140 6.32 5.88 -8.46
C ASP A 140 5.75 4.79 -9.38
N PHE A 141 6.62 3.95 -9.97
CA PHE A 141 6.20 2.84 -10.82
C PHE A 141 5.65 1.71 -9.97
N ARG A 142 6.34 1.39 -8.87
CA ARG A 142 5.93 0.36 -7.90
C ARG A 142 4.53 0.66 -7.37
N LEU A 143 4.32 1.87 -6.83
CA LEU A 143 3.03 2.29 -6.31
C LEU A 143 1.93 2.20 -7.39
N THR A 144 2.20 2.68 -8.62
CA THR A 144 1.22 2.63 -9.71
C THR A 144 0.84 1.20 -10.08
N VAL A 145 1.83 0.29 -10.14
CA VAL A 145 1.59 -1.13 -10.45
C VAL A 145 0.80 -1.81 -9.34
N ILE A 146 1.16 -1.58 -8.07
CA ILE A 146 0.43 -2.16 -6.93
C ILE A 146 -1.03 -1.75 -6.95
N LEU A 147 -1.33 -0.45 -7.10
CA LEU A 147 -2.70 0.04 -7.12
C LEU A 147 -3.51 -0.52 -8.30
N CYS A 148 -2.89 -0.68 -9.48
CA CYS A 148 -3.57 -1.17 -10.66
C CYS A 148 -3.70 -2.71 -10.70
N ASP A 149 -2.57 -3.41 -10.55
CA ASP A 149 -2.49 -4.83 -10.88
C ASP A 149 -2.80 -5.74 -9.68
N ILE A 150 -2.66 -5.22 -8.45
CA ILE A 150 -2.94 -5.97 -7.23
C ILE A 150 -4.25 -5.52 -6.59
N GLU A 151 -4.45 -4.20 -6.45
CA GLU A 151 -5.67 -3.66 -5.80
C GLU A 151 -6.81 -3.42 -6.79
N GLY A 152 -6.56 -3.50 -8.11
CA GLY A 152 -7.59 -3.44 -9.14
C GLY A 152 -8.18 -2.06 -9.38
N LEU A 153 -7.51 -0.98 -8.97
CA LEU A 153 -7.99 0.39 -9.21
C LEU A 153 -7.95 0.72 -10.70
N SER A 154 -8.95 1.47 -11.16
CA SER A 154 -8.97 2.05 -12.50
C SER A 154 -7.90 3.14 -12.67
N TYR A 155 -7.58 3.49 -13.90
CA TYR A 155 -6.60 4.54 -14.18
C TYR A 155 -7.06 5.92 -13.69
N GLU A 156 -8.35 6.15 -13.70
CA GLU A 156 -9.01 7.34 -13.18
C GLU A 156 -8.80 7.44 -11.67
N GLU A 157 -9.11 6.36 -10.92
CA GLU A 157 -8.92 6.29 -9.47
C GLU A 157 -7.44 6.45 -9.09
N ILE A 158 -6.52 5.79 -9.81
CA ILE A 158 -5.07 5.95 -9.58
C ILE A 158 -4.63 7.39 -9.85
N SER A 159 -5.16 8.02 -10.89
CA SER A 159 -4.90 9.44 -11.21
C SER A 159 -5.28 10.35 -10.05
N GLU A 160 -6.44 10.10 -9.43
CA GLU A 160 -6.90 10.84 -8.26
C GLU A 160 -6.07 10.54 -7.01
N VAL A 161 -5.78 9.25 -6.75
CA VAL A 161 -4.96 8.79 -5.62
C VAL A 161 -3.57 9.42 -5.66
N MET A 162 -2.91 9.38 -6.82
CA MET A 162 -1.53 9.84 -6.98
C MET A 162 -1.41 11.33 -7.33
N GLY A 163 -2.53 12.03 -7.56
CA GLY A 163 -2.54 13.44 -7.95
C GLY A 163 -1.78 13.72 -9.26
N CYS A 164 -1.90 12.84 -10.26
CA CYS A 164 -1.22 12.95 -11.53
C CYS A 164 -2.18 12.72 -12.70
N SER A 165 -1.77 13.02 -13.95
CA SER A 165 -2.62 12.80 -15.12
C SER A 165 -2.78 11.29 -15.44
N ILE A 166 -3.90 10.90 -16.08
CA ILE A 166 -4.11 9.54 -16.59
C ILE A 166 -3.00 9.14 -17.57
N GLY A 167 -2.48 10.09 -18.37
CA GLY A 167 -1.33 9.84 -19.25
C GLY A 167 -0.07 9.47 -18.47
N THR A 168 0.14 10.08 -17.30
CA THR A 168 1.23 9.72 -16.37
C THR A 168 1.03 8.33 -15.81
N VAL A 169 -0.18 7.97 -15.38
CA VAL A 169 -0.53 6.62 -14.90
C VAL A 169 -0.21 5.58 -15.97
N ARG A 170 -0.68 5.77 -17.21
CA ARG A 170 -0.41 4.86 -18.33
C ARG A 170 1.08 4.67 -18.60
N SER A 171 1.85 5.74 -18.58
CA SER A 171 3.30 5.68 -18.84
C SER A 171 4.05 4.97 -17.72
N ARG A 172 3.67 5.21 -16.44
CA ARG A 172 4.24 4.52 -15.26
C ARG A 172 3.92 3.04 -15.28
N LEU A 173 2.67 2.66 -15.56
CA LEU A 173 2.26 1.25 -15.71
C LEU A 173 3.03 0.55 -16.82
N HIS A 174 3.12 1.16 -18.00
CA HIS A 174 3.84 0.56 -19.12
C HIS A 174 5.30 0.27 -18.76
N ARG A 175 6.00 1.24 -18.17
CA ARG A 175 7.41 1.10 -17.77
C ARG A 175 7.57 0.14 -16.59
N GLY A 176 6.72 0.24 -15.57
CA GLY A 176 6.74 -0.64 -14.40
C GLY A 176 6.52 -2.11 -14.78
N ARG A 177 5.50 -2.40 -15.58
CA ARG A 177 5.22 -3.77 -16.08
C ARG A 177 6.35 -4.31 -16.96
N LYS A 178 7.00 -3.46 -17.77
CA LYS A 178 8.16 -3.87 -18.55
C LYS A 178 9.32 -4.30 -17.65
N LEU A 179 9.66 -3.49 -16.65
CA LEU A 179 10.74 -3.80 -15.71
C LEU A 179 10.43 -5.07 -14.89
N LEU A 180 9.17 -5.23 -14.41
CA LEU A 180 8.76 -6.45 -13.72
C LEU A 180 8.88 -7.70 -14.59
N ARG A 181 8.44 -7.64 -15.85
CA ARG A 181 8.55 -8.76 -16.78
C ARG A 181 10.00 -9.16 -17.00
N GLU A 182 10.91 -8.20 -17.13
CA GLU A 182 12.35 -8.47 -17.28
C GLU A 182 12.92 -9.15 -16.02
N LYS A 183 12.48 -8.77 -14.83
CA LYS A 183 12.94 -9.33 -13.56
C LYS A 183 12.34 -10.71 -13.26
N LEU A 184 11.07 -10.91 -13.59
CA LEU A 184 10.36 -12.17 -13.33
C LEU A 184 10.54 -13.22 -14.42
N ARG A 185 11.16 -12.85 -15.54
CA ARG A 185 11.39 -13.77 -16.68
C ARG A 185 12.05 -15.12 -16.30
N PRO A 186 13.08 -15.17 -15.42
CA PRO A 186 13.72 -16.44 -15.04
C PRO A 186 12.79 -17.43 -14.33
N TYR A 187 11.65 -17.00 -13.81
CA TYR A 187 10.68 -17.82 -13.07
C TYR A 187 9.56 -18.39 -13.95
N PHE A 188 9.49 -17.96 -15.21
CA PHE A 188 8.47 -18.40 -16.18
C PHE A 188 9.05 -19.13 -17.40
N GLU A 189 10.39 -19.23 -17.49
CA GLU A 189 11.14 -20.01 -18.48
C GLU A 189 11.74 -21.26 -17.84
#